data_e050a4cd2c646957f6f941cb6eb6dbf5
#
_entry.id   e050a4cd2c646957f6f941cb6eb6dbf5
#
_cell.length_a   1.000
_cell.length_b   1.000
_cell.length_c   1.000
_cell.angle_alpha   90.00
_cell.angle_beta   90.00
_cell.angle_gamma   90.00
#
_symmetry.space_group_name_H-M   'P 1'
#
loop_
_entity.id
_entity.type
_entity.pdbx_description
1 polymer ?
#
loop_
_entity_poly.entity_id
_entity_poly.type
_entity_poly.pdbx_seq_one_letter_code
_entity_poly.pdbx_strand_id
1 'polypeptide(L)'
;MIDVIKSSKLYFFLDVVIWFVAHNLPILIGLLIQTYFDGNNTIFIACCVCGLALIRIVCILIGAKVDITAQHKWANFMYKKAYAALEQSEIEAKQGEFINALNEDVNEIVGTISYMIDTACNLIYGIIVIVILGRIDINLTAFVTLFPILAIGLNSLIKKSVEKYSIQSKEYSNRFSEELLNLLKHSREIRVSRKEDNYSNSLDEIVNQQKCIGFKFSVFKGLFSTFSSAVTDCNLIVTIFWYMHFKTLSPGAYVLFITYSFDLSSLAIW
;
A
#
# COMPACT_ATOMS: atom_id res chain seq x y z
N MET A 1 8.97 -5.93 17.47
CA MET A 1 7.77 -6.32 16.76
C MET A 1 6.98 -7.44 17.44
N ILE A 2 7.59 -8.60 17.73
CA ILE A 2 6.89 -9.73 18.41
C ILE A 2 6.29 -9.32 19.77
N ASP A 3 6.98 -8.55 20.58
CA ASP A 3 6.47 -8.11 21.88
C ASP A 3 5.31 -7.12 21.77
N VAL A 4 5.29 -6.30 20.71
CA VAL A 4 4.19 -5.38 20.39
C VAL A 4 2.92 -6.18 20.07
N ILE A 5 3.03 -7.20 19.21
CA ILE A 5 1.93 -8.10 18.87
C ILE A 5 1.43 -8.86 20.12
N LYS A 6 2.35 -9.33 20.97
CA LYS A 6 2.01 -10.02 22.22
C LYS A 6 1.25 -9.14 23.21
N SER A 7 1.43 -7.82 23.17
CA SER A 7 0.74 -6.89 24.09
C SER A 7 -0.77 -6.82 23.87
N SER A 8 -1.26 -7.15 22.65
CA SER A 8 -2.67 -7.14 22.31
C SER A 8 -3.06 -8.26 21.32
N LYS A 9 -2.74 -9.51 21.70
CA LYS A 9 -2.96 -10.71 20.88
C LYS A 9 -4.38 -10.85 20.33
N LEU A 10 -5.39 -10.51 21.14
CA LEU A 10 -6.79 -10.63 20.73
C LEU A 10 -7.10 -9.69 19.55
N TYR A 11 -6.65 -8.43 19.63
CA TYR A 11 -6.89 -7.46 18.56
C TYR A 11 -6.13 -7.81 17.29
N PHE A 12 -4.88 -8.28 17.41
CA PHE A 12 -4.12 -8.80 16.28
C PHE A 12 -4.85 -9.97 15.60
N PHE A 13 -5.33 -10.95 16.38
CA PHE A 13 -6.05 -12.09 15.83
C PHE A 13 -7.37 -11.67 15.15
N LEU A 14 -8.15 -10.80 15.80
CA LEU A 14 -9.40 -10.27 15.22
C LEU A 14 -9.14 -9.52 13.92
N ASP A 15 -8.10 -8.70 13.88
CA ASP A 15 -7.70 -7.94 12.70
C ASP A 15 -7.35 -8.87 11.53
N VAL A 16 -6.47 -9.85 11.77
CA VAL A 16 -6.12 -10.87 10.77
C VAL A 16 -7.36 -11.60 10.25
N VAL A 17 -8.27 -12.06 11.15
CA VAL A 17 -9.47 -12.81 10.73
C VAL A 17 -10.41 -11.96 9.89
N ILE A 18 -10.66 -10.72 10.31
CA ILE A 18 -11.59 -9.84 9.60
C ILE A 18 -11.04 -9.46 8.22
N TRP A 19 -9.76 -9.07 8.15
CA TRP A 19 -9.12 -8.76 6.87
C TRP A 19 -9.02 -9.99 5.96
N PHE A 20 -8.71 -11.17 6.53
CA PHE A 20 -8.74 -12.42 5.77
C PHE A 20 -10.11 -12.68 5.14
N VAL A 21 -11.20 -12.52 5.89
CA VAL A 21 -12.56 -12.67 5.36
C VAL A 21 -12.85 -11.61 4.31
N ALA A 22 -12.55 -10.33 4.57
CA ALA A 22 -12.81 -9.23 3.65
C ALA A 22 -12.08 -9.38 2.31
N HIS A 23 -10.83 -9.87 2.31
CA HIS A 23 -10.04 -10.10 1.11
C HIS A 23 -10.44 -11.37 0.34
N ASN A 24 -10.97 -12.39 1.02
CA ASN A 24 -11.34 -13.65 0.36
C ASN A 24 -12.82 -13.71 -0.09
N LEU A 25 -13.71 -12.84 0.42
CA LEU A 25 -15.10 -12.76 -0.03
C LEU A 25 -15.25 -12.55 -1.56
N PRO A 26 -14.41 -11.76 -2.27
CA PRO A 26 -14.49 -11.62 -3.72
C PRO A 26 -14.37 -12.95 -4.47
N ILE A 27 -13.69 -13.97 -3.90
CA ILE A 27 -13.61 -15.29 -4.51
C ILE A 27 -15.01 -15.92 -4.64
N LEU A 28 -15.80 -15.86 -3.56
CA LEU A 28 -17.17 -16.39 -3.56
C LEU A 28 -18.07 -15.58 -4.51
N ILE A 29 -17.92 -14.27 -4.51
CA ILE A 29 -18.66 -13.37 -5.43
C ILE A 29 -18.34 -13.72 -6.88
N GLY A 30 -17.06 -13.89 -7.23
CA GLY A 30 -16.64 -14.25 -8.58
C GLY A 30 -17.20 -15.60 -9.04
N LEU A 31 -17.16 -16.63 -8.17
CA LEU A 31 -17.74 -17.96 -8.48
C LEU A 31 -19.26 -17.89 -8.66
N LEU A 32 -19.97 -17.08 -7.90
CA LEU A 32 -21.41 -16.87 -8.10
C LEU A 32 -21.70 -16.13 -9.40
N ILE A 33 -20.89 -15.15 -9.76
CA ILE A 33 -21.00 -14.45 -11.05
C ILE A 33 -20.77 -15.43 -12.20
N GLN A 34 -19.79 -16.35 -12.10
CA GLN A 34 -19.58 -17.41 -13.07
C GLN A 34 -20.87 -18.22 -13.28
N THR A 35 -21.47 -18.73 -12.19
CA THR A 35 -22.69 -19.54 -12.26
C THR A 35 -23.89 -18.78 -12.82
N TYR A 36 -23.95 -17.46 -12.60
CA TYR A 36 -24.96 -16.58 -13.18
C TYR A 36 -24.87 -16.52 -14.71
N PHE A 37 -23.65 -16.30 -15.24
CA PHE A 37 -23.44 -16.23 -16.69
C PHE A 37 -23.54 -17.58 -17.39
N ASP A 38 -23.38 -18.69 -16.67
CA ASP A 38 -23.58 -20.04 -17.20
C ASP A 38 -25.06 -20.49 -17.20
N GLY A 39 -26.00 -19.59 -16.86
CA GLY A 39 -27.43 -19.75 -17.09
C GLY A 39 -28.24 -20.37 -15.96
N ASN A 40 -27.74 -20.40 -14.72
CA ASN A 40 -28.44 -20.90 -13.55
C ASN A 40 -29.25 -19.78 -12.86
N ASN A 41 -30.36 -20.13 -12.22
CA ASN A 41 -31.29 -19.33 -11.37
C ASN A 41 -30.89 -17.87 -11.10
N THR A 42 -31.08 -17.00 -12.10
CA THR A 42 -30.49 -15.64 -12.17
C THR A 42 -30.86 -14.74 -11.00
N ILE A 43 -32.11 -14.75 -10.54
CA ILE A 43 -32.58 -13.87 -9.46
C ILE A 43 -31.96 -14.28 -8.12
N PHE A 44 -31.93 -15.57 -7.80
CA PHE A 44 -31.36 -16.07 -6.55
C PHE A 44 -29.87 -15.75 -6.45
N ILE A 45 -29.11 -15.99 -7.53
CA ILE A 45 -27.67 -15.70 -7.54
C ILE A 45 -27.41 -14.20 -7.41
N ALA A 46 -28.19 -13.34 -8.09
CA ALA A 46 -28.05 -11.89 -7.95
C ALA A 46 -28.28 -11.43 -6.48
N CYS A 47 -29.30 -11.97 -5.81
CA CYS A 47 -29.54 -11.70 -4.40
C CYS A 47 -28.36 -12.15 -3.51
N CYS A 48 -27.78 -13.34 -3.79
CA CYS A 48 -26.63 -13.85 -3.05
C CYS A 48 -25.40 -12.95 -3.25
N VAL A 49 -25.11 -12.50 -4.47
CA VAL A 49 -23.99 -11.58 -4.78
C VAL A 49 -24.19 -10.25 -4.04
N CYS A 50 -25.39 -9.67 -4.07
CA CYS A 50 -25.69 -8.44 -3.32
C CYS A 50 -25.51 -8.66 -1.81
N GLY A 51 -25.97 -9.79 -1.28
CA GLY A 51 -25.82 -10.14 0.14
C GLY A 51 -24.34 -10.25 0.55
N LEU A 52 -23.53 -10.94 -0.24
CA LEU A 52 -22.08 -11.07 0.03
C LEU A 52 -21.34 -9.72 -0.11
N ALA A 53 -21.74 -8.88 -1.07
CA ALA A 53 -21.18 -7.54 -1.21
C ALA A 53 -21.49 -6.67 0.02
N LEU A 54 -22.71 -6.74 0.55
CA LEU A 54 -23.07 -6.05 1.80
C LEU A 54 -22.28 -6.59 3.00
N ILE A 55 -22.14 -7.91 3.12
CA ILE A 55 -21.31 -8.52 4.17
C ILE A 55 -19.85 -8.03 4.05
N ARG A 56 -19.30 -7.95 2.85
CA ARG A 56 -17.95 -7.43 2.63
C ARG A 56 -17.80 -5.99 3.10
N ILE A 57 -18.76 -5.12 2.78
CA ILE A 57 -18.75 -3.71 3.25
C ILE A 57 -18.76 -3.66 4.79
N VAL A 58 -19.60 -4.45 5.44
CA VAL A 58 -19.65 -4.53 6.90
C VAL A 58 -18.33 -5.04 7.48
N CYS A 59 -17.74 -6.07 6.89
CA CYS A 59 -16.42 -6.57 7.29
C CYS A 59 -15.33 -5.51 7.17
N ILE A 60 -15.30 -4.74 6.09
CA ILE A 60 -14.33 -3.64 5.89
C ILE A 60 -14.52 -2.55 6.97
N LEU A 61 -15.76 -2.15 7.26
CA LEU A 61 -16.03 -1.13 8.28
C LEU A 61 -15.63 -1.59 9.69
N ILE A 62 -15.93 -2.84 10.02
CA ILE A 62 -15.54 -3.44 11.32
C ILE A 62 -14.01 -3.61 11.36
N GLY A 63 -13.41 -4.09 10.27
CA GLY A 63 -11.96 -4.26 10.14
C GLY A 63 -11.21 -2.96 10.35
N ALA A 64 -11.62 -1.88 9.68
CA ALA A 64 -11.02 -0.57 9.87
C ALA A 64 -11.09 -0.08 11.33
N LYS A 65 -12.22 -0.33 12.03
CA LYS A 65 -12.35 0.02 13.44
C LYS A 65 -11.43 -0.82 14.34
N VAL A 66 -11.31 -2.12 14.05
CA VAL A 66 -10.46 -3.04 14.81
C VAL A 66 -8.99 -2.71 14.57
N ASP A 67 -8.59 -2.47 13.32
CA ASP A 67 -7.23 -2.09 12.93
C ASP A 67 -6.80 -0.79 13.62
N ILE A 68 -7.60 0.29 13.57
CA ILE A 68 -7.30 1.54 14.28
C ILE A 68 -7.15 1.29 15.79
N THR A 69 -8.03 0.45 16.38
CA THR A 69 -7.94 0.14 17.82
C THR A 69 -6.69 -0.68 18.15
N ALA A 70 -6.31 -1.61 17.28
CA ALA A 70 -5.09 -2.38 17.41
C ALA A 70 -3.85 -1.48 17.31
N GLN A 71 -3.79 -0.60 16.30
CA GLN A 71 -2.71 0.36 16.10
C GLN A 71 -2.53 1.27 17.32
N HIS A 72 -3.61 1.81 17.89
CA HIS A 72 -3.54 2.61 19.10
C HIS A 72 -3.00 1.84 20.32
N LYS A 73 -3.37 0.56 20.48
CA LYS A 73 -2.84 -0.27 21.56
C LYS A 73 -1.36 -0.58 21.39
N TRP A 74 -0.92 -0.86 20.18
CA TRP A 74 0.49 -1.10 19.85
C TRP A 74 1.31 0.17 20.05
N ALA A 75 0.82 1.31 19.56
CA ALA A 75 1.48 2.60 19.78
C ALA A 75 1.62 2.93 21.26
N ASN A 76 0.55 2.79 22.06
CA ASN A 76 0.58 3.03 23.49
C ASN A 76 1.56 2.11 24.24
N PHE A 77 1.66 0.85 23.83
CA PHE A 77 2.66 -0.07 24.38
C PHE A 77 4.09 0.39 24.09
N MET A 78 4.34 0.82 22.85
CA MET A 78 5.65 1.31 22.42
C MET A 78 6.03 2.62 23.13
N TYR A 79 5.10 3.57 23.25
CA TYR A 79 5.32 4.81 24.01
C TYR A 79 5.66 4.53 25.48
N LYS A 80 4.90 3.66 26.15
CA LYS A 80 5.20 3.29 27.54
C LYS A 80 6.59 2.68 27.69
N LYS A 81 7.00 1.82 26.76
CA LYS A 81 8.32 1.20 26.78
C LYS A 81 9.44 2.23 26.52
N ALA A 82 9.23 3.16 25.60
CA ALA A 82 10.18 4.23 25.29
C ALA A 82 10.33 5.21 26.47
N TYR A 83 9.22 5.61 27.10
CA TYR A 83 9.28 6.48 28.29
C TYR A 83 9.97 5.80 29.47
N ALA A 84 9.73 4.51 29.73
CA ALA A 84 10.44 3.78 30.77
C ALA A 84 11.96 3.66 30.51
N ALA A 85 12.36 3.60 29.24
CA ALA A 85 13.78 3.62 28.87
C ALA A 85 14.41 5.01 29.06
N LEU A 86 13.64 6.09 28.83
CA LEU A 86 14.09 7.47 29.05
C LEU A 86 14.31 7.81 30.53
N GLU A 87 13.42 7.34 31.41
CA GLU A 87 13.59 7.55 32.86
C GLU A 87 14.91 6.97 33.40
N GLN A 88 15.47 5.96 32.69
CA GLN A 88 16.75 5.34 33.03
C GLN A 88 17.96 6.01 32.38
N SER A 89 17.75 6.94 31.44
CA SER A 89 18.82 7.67 30.75
C SER A 89 18.83 9.13 31.15
N GLU A 90 19.96 9.65 31.67
CA GLU A 90 20.18 11.06 31.98
C GLU A 90 20.28 11.95 30.71
N ILE A 91 19.34 11.84 29.79
CA ILE A 91 19.37 12.60 28.53
C ILE A 91 18.59 13.90 28.72
N GLU A 92 19.26 14.96 29.14
CA GLU A 92 18.72 16.34 29.23
C GLU A 92 18.62 17.06 27.87
N ALA A 93 19.20 16.51 26.78
CA ALA A 93 19.35 17.25 25.55
C ALA A 93 18.23 16.91 24.51
N LYS A 94 17.46 17.94 24.12
CA LYS A 94 16.58 17.94 22.95
C LYS A 94 15.29 17.10 23.03
N GLN A 95 14.54 17.21 24.11
CA GLN A 95 13.28 16.50 24.33
C GLN A 95 12.29 16.60 23.15
N GLY A 96 12.20 17.77 22.49
CA GLY A 96 11.26 17.97 21.37
C GLY A 96 11.63 17.16 20.11
N GLU A 97 12.92 17.11 19.74
CA GLU A 97 13.39 16.31 18.59
C GLU A 97 13.21 14.81 18.86
N PHE A 98 13.47 14.38 20.10
CA PHE A 98 13.28 12.99 20.49
C PHE A 98 11.79 12.56 20.43
N ILE A 99 10.86 13.40 20.91
CA ILE A 99 9.43 13.10 20.89
C ILE A 99 8.93 12.98 19.44
N ASN A 100 9.39 13.86 18.54
CA ASN A 100 9.01 13.80 17.13
C ASN A 100 9.57 12.55 16.45
N ALA A 101 10.83 12.21 16.65
CA ALA A 101 11.44 10.99 16.13
C ALA A 101 10.73 9.75 16.67
N LEU A 102 10.42 9.72 17.97
CA LEU A 102 9.68 8.61 18.57
C LEU A 102 8.28 8.44 17.96
N ASN A 103 7.57 9.54 17.69
CA ASN A 103 6.26 9.49 17.04
C ASN A 103 6.33 8.94 15.62
N GLU A 104 7.33 9.36 14.83
CA GLU A 104 7.54 8.84 13.47
C GLU A 104 7.88 7.35 13.49
N ASP A 105 8.82 6.92 14.33
CA ASP A 105 9.25 5.53 14.46
C ASP A 105 8.10 4.62 14.93
N VAL A 106 7.31 5.06 15.90
CA VAL A 106 6.16 4.30 16.41
C VAL A 106 5.11 4.13 15.30
N ASN A 107 4.78 5.20 14.59
CA ASN A 107 3.80 5.14 13.49
C ASN A 107 4.29 4.26 12.34
N GLU A 108 5.59 4.30 12.02
CA GLU A 108 6.18 3.46 10.98
C GLU A 108 6.11 1.97 11.35
N ILE A 109 6.46 1.61 12.59
CA ILE A 109 6.40 0.21 13.06
C ILE A 109 4.96 -0.29 13.10
N VAL A 110 4.04 0.50 13.62
CA VAL A 110 2.62 0.14 13.71
C VAL A 110 2.02 -0.02 12.30
N GLY A 111 2.29 0.93 11.40
CA GLY A 111 1.88 0.85 10.01
C GLY A 111 2.46 -0.36 9.29
N THR A 112 3.71 -0.74 9.58
CA THR A 112 4.35 -1.93 9.03
C THR A 112 3.63 -3.21 9.47
N ILE A 113 3.15 -3.31 10.71
CA ILE A 113 2.40 -4.48 11.19
C ILE A 113 1.09 -4.62 10.41
N SER A 114 0.30 -3.56 10.28
CA SER A 114 -0.96 -3.58 9.51
C SER A 114 -0.70 -3.92 8.04
N TYR A 115 0.34 -3.34 7.44
CA TYR A 115 0.74 -3.65 6.07
C TYR A 115 1.12 -5.13 5.88
N MET A 116 1.81 -5.74 6.85
CA MET A 116 2.16 -7.17 6.80
C MET A 116 0.92 -8.06 6.85
N ILE A 117 -0.09 -7.70 7.66
CA ILE A 117 -1.36 -8.43 7.73
C ILE A 117 -2.07 -8.38 6.37
N ASP A 118 -2.22 -7.18 5.81
CA ASP A 118 -2.85 -6.96 4.52
C ASP A 118 -2.14 -7.72 3.40
N THR A 119 -0.82 -7.62 3.32
CA THR A 119 0.01 -8.35 2.34
C THR A 119 -0.13 -9.86 2.47
N ALA A 120 -0.15 -10.40 3.69
CA ALA A 120 -0.33 -11.83 3.91
C ALA A 120 -1.72 -12.31 3.44
N CYS A 121 -2.79 -11.57 3.76
CA CYS A 121 -4.15 -11.87 3.29
C CYS A 121 -4.25 -11.83 1.76
N ASN A 122 -3.65 -10.83 1.14
CA ASN A 122 -3.60 -10.69 -0.31
C ASN A 122 -2.82 -11.82 -1.01
N LEU A 123 -1.70 -12.27 -0.44
CA LEU A 123 -0.95 -13.40 -0.96
C LEU A 123 -1.77 -14.70 -0.92
N ILE A 124 -2.47 -14.96 0.20
CA ILE A 124 -3.35 -16.12 0.31
C ILE A 124 -4.47 -16.06 -0.73
N TYR A 125 -5.11 -14.90 -0.89
CA TYR A 125 -6.10 -14.65 -1.93
C TYR A 125 -5.54 -14.99 -3.32
N GLY A 126 -4.37 -14.46 -3.68
CA GLY A 126 -3.72 -14.70 -4.96
C GLY A 126 -3.46 -16.19 -5.24
N ILE A 127 -2.98 -16.93 -4.23
CA ILE A 127 -2.74 -18.38 -4.35
C ILE A 127 -4.05 -19.12 -4.62
N ILE A 128 -5.12 -18.81 -3.89
CA ILE A 128 -6.43 -19.46 -4.06
C ILE A 128 -6.97 -19.18 -5.45
N VAL A 129 -6.88 -17.93 -5.92
CA VAL A 129 -7.33 -17.52 -7.25
C VAL A 129 -6.56 -18.27 -8.35
N ILE A 130 -5.23 -18.37 -8.26
CA ILE A 130 -4.41 -19.11 -9.22
C ILE A 130 -4.82 -20.60 -9.28
N VAL A 131 -5.10 -21.21 -8.13
CA VAL A 131 -5.56 -22.61 -8.08
C VAL A 131 -6.93 -22.77 -8.74
N ILE A 132 -7.86 -21.84 -8.51
CA ILE A 132 -9.20 -21.89 -9.14
C ILE A 132 -9.10 -21.71 -10.65
N LEU A 133 -8.40 -20.69 -11.13
CA LEU A 133 -8.21 -20.43 -12.55
C LEU A 133 -7.46 -21.57 -13.23
N GLY A 134 -6.44 -22.15 -12.59
CA GLY A 134 -5.68 -23.28 -13.11
C GLY A 134 -6.49 -24.55 -13.31
N ARG A 135 -7.59 -24.73 -12.57
CA ARG A 135 -8.54 -25.85 -12.78
C ARG A 135 -9.44 -25.64 -13.98
N ILE A 136 -9.65 -24.40 -14.42
CA ILE A 136 -10.48 -24.06 -15.57
C ILE A 136 -9.65 -24.14 -16.86
N ASP A 137 -8.55 -23.41 -16.93
CA ASP A 137 -7.62 -23.43 -18.07
C ASP A 137 -6.20 -23.11 -17.57
N ILE A 138 -5.32 -24.12 -17.57
CA ILE A 138 -3.94 -24.00 -17.06
C ILE A 138 -3.09 -23.08 -17.93
N ASN A 139 -3.31 -23.10 -19.28
CA ASN A 139 -2.51 -22.31 -20.21
C ASN A 139 -2.83 -20.83 -20.07
N LEU A 140 -4.13 -20.48 -20.05
CA LEU A 140 -4.55 -19.09 -19.84
C LEU A 140 -4.11 -18.58 -18.46
N THR A 141 -4.22 -19.41 -17.41
CA THR A 141 -3.75 -19.06 -16.07
C THR A 141 -2.27 -18.77 -16.04
N ALA A 142 -1.45 -19.57 -16.74
CA ALA A 142 -0.02 -19.34 -16.84
C ALA A 142 0.30 -17.97 -17.50
N PHE A 143 -0.42 -17.60 -18.55
CA PHE A 143 -0.26 -16.29 -19.19
C PHE A 143 -0.71 -15.16 -18.27
N VAL A 144 -1.88 -15.26 -17.65
CA VAL A 144 -2.42 -14.22 -16.76
C VAL A 144 -1.53 -14.00 -15.54
N THR A 145 -0.89 -15.04 -15.01
CA THR A 145 0.03 -14.93 -13.86
C THR A 145 1.43 -14.46 -14.25
N LEU A 146 1.86 -14.66 -15.49
CA LEU A 146 3.17 -14.24 -15.96
C LEU A 146 3.34 -12.72 -15.89
N PHE A 147 2.33 -11.95 -16.30
CA PHE A 147 2.39 -10.49 -16.33
C PHE A 147 2.58 -9.85 -14.92
N PRO A 148 1.81 -10.22 -13.89
CA PRO A 148 2.06 -9.75 -12.53
C PRO A 148 3.45 -10.12 -12.01
N ILE A 149 3.96 -11.33 -12.30
CA ILE A 149 5.30 -11.75 -11.89
C ILE A 149 6.38 -10.88 -12.57
N LEU A 150 6.25 -10.64 -13.87
CA LEU A 150 7.15 -9.74 -14.60
C LEU A 150 7.07 -8.30 -14.05
N ALA A 151 5.87 -7.84 -13.70
CA ALA A 151 5.67 -6.53 -13.08
C ALA A 151 6.41 -6.41 -11.75
N ILE A 152 6.30 -7.40 -10.86
CA ILE A 152 7.02 -7.44 -9.59
C ILE A 152 8.54 -7.35 -9.84
N GLY A 153 9.05 -8.12 -10.81
CA GLY A 153 10.47 -8.08 -11.17
C GLY A 153 10.94 -6.70 -11.65
N LEU A 154 10.21 -6.08 -12.55
CA LEU A 154 10.51 -4.74 -13.07
C LEU A 154 10.31 -3.65 -12.01
N ASN A 155 9.26 -3.77 -11.20
CA ASN A 155 9.01 -2.85 -10.09
C ASN A 155 10.15 -2.86 -9.07
N SER A 156 10.78 -4.01 -8.82
CA SER A 156 11.93 -4.11 -7.93
C SER A 156 13.16 -3.32 -8.43
N LEU A 157 13.33 -3.19 -9.74
CA LEU A 157 14.39 -2.39 -10.35
C LEU A 157 14.12 -0.88 -10.22
N ILE A 158 12.88 -0.48 -10.44
CA ILE A 158 12.45 0.93 -10.35
C ILE A 158 12.42 1.40 -8.89
N LYS A 159 12.05 0.52 -7.96
CA LYS A 159 11.94 0.81 -6.52
C LYS A 159 13.22 1.43 -5.95
N LYS A 160 14.38 0.90 -6.30
CA LYS A 160 15.68 1.45 -5.84
C LYS A 160 15.88 2.91 -6.25
N SER A 161 15.47 3.27 -7.46
CA SER A 161 15.55 4.65 -7.95
C SER A 161 14.52 5.56 -7.26
N VAL A 162 13.31 5.08 -7.08
CA VAL A 162 12.25 5.81 -6.35
C VAL A 162 12.67 6.06 -4.91
N GLU A 163 13.20 5.07 -4.22
CA GLU A 163 13.67 5.17 -2.83
C GLU A 163 14.83 6.17 -2.71
N LYS A 164 15.81 6.10 -3.60
CA LYS A 164 16.94 7.05 -3.66
C LYS A 164 16.44 8.50 -3.78
N TYR A 165 15.56 8.77 -4.73
CA TYR A 165 15.04 10.14 -4.94
C TYR A 165 14.06 10.56 -3.84
N SER A 166 13.35 9.63 -3.21
CA SER A 166 12.51 9.91 -2.04
C SER A 166 13.35 10.38 -0.84
N ILE A 167 14.45 9.67 -0.54
CA ILE A 167 15.38 10.04 0.54
C ILE A 167 15.99 11.41 0.26
N GLN A 168 16.47 11.64 -0.96
CA GLN A 168 17.03 12.93 -1.36
C GLN A 168 16.01 14.06 -1.25
N SER A 169 14.76 13.83 -1.68
CA SER A 169 13.69 14.81 -1.57
C SER A 169 13.39 15.19 -0.12
N LYS A 170 13.36 14.21 0.79
CA LYS A 170 13.19 14.44 2.23
C LYS A 170 14.38 15.25 2.80
N GLU A 171 15.61 14.92 2.42
CA GLU A 171 16.80 15.63 2.88
C GLU A 171 16.77 17.10 2.49
N TYR A 172 16.44 17.41 1.23
CA TYR A 172 16.31 18.80 0.79
C TYR A 172 15.13 19.54 1.44
N SER A 173 14.02 18.84 1.69
CA SER A 173 12.91 19.42 2.44
C SER A 173 13.30 19.78 3.88
N ASN A 174 14.08 18.93 4.54
CA ASN A 174 14.59 19.18 5.87
C ASN A 174 15.57 20.37 5.88
N ARG A 175 16.52 20.43 4.94
CA ARG A 175 17.43 21.55 4.79
C ARG A 175 16.71 22.88 4.54
N PHE A 176 15.67 22.87 3.71
CA PHE A 176 14.83 24.04 3.48
C PHE A 176 14.15 24.50 4.77
N SER A 177 13.59 23.56 5.55
CA SER A 177 12.95 23.85 6.83
C SER A 177 13.93 24.41 7.87
N GLU A 178 15.16 23.87 7.92
CA GLU A 178 16.22 24.36 8.81
C GLU A 178 16.66 25.78 8.44
N GLU A 179 16.89 26.06 7.13
CA GLU A 179 17.25 27.41 6.69
C GLU A 179 16.13 28.41 6.91
N LEU A 180 14.88 28.02 6.68
CA LEU A 180 13.72 28.86 6.99
C LEU A 180 13.63 29.20 8.48
N LEU A 181 13.84 28.21 9.34
CA LEU A 181 13.87 28.42 10.79
C LEU A 181 15.03 29.34 11.22
N ASN A 182 16.20 29.19 10.61
CA ASN A 182 17.35 30.05 10.86
C ASN A 182 17.07 31.49 10.43
N LEU A 183 16.46 31.69 9.27
CA LEU A 183 16.00 33.00 8.81
C LEU A 183 15.01 33.66 9.77
N LEU A 184 14.02 32.91 10.27
CA LEU A 184 13.04 33.42 11.21
C LEU A 184 13.69 33.80 12.53
N LYS A 185 14.60 32.98 13.07
CA LYS A 185 15.32 33.25 14.33
C LYS A 185 16.23 34.48 14.23
N HIS A 186 16.93 34.64 13.12
CA HIS A 186 17.91 35.71 12.90
C HIS A 186 17.40 36.86 12.04
N SER A 187 16.08 36.95 11.79
CA SER A 187 15.46 37.93 10.90
C SER A 187 15.82 39.37 11.23
N ARG A 188 15.98 39.72 12.52
CA ARG A 188 16.38 41.06 12.99
C ARG A 188 17.84 41.37 12.63
N GLU A 189 18.72 40.39 12.84
CA GLU A 189 20.16 40.55 12.57
C GLU A 189 20.43 40.66 11.05
N ILE A 190 19.70 39.91 10.25
CA ILE A 190 19.77 39.93 8.77
C ILE A 190 19.39 41.31 8.24
N ARG A 191 18.30 41.93 8.75
CA ARG A 191 17.87 43.28 8.40
C ARG A 191 18.90 44.33 8.78
N VAL A 192 19.47 44.24 9.99
CA VAL A 192 20.47 45.21 10.46
C VAL A 192 21.74 45.11 9.62
N SER A 193 22.13 43.90 9.17
CA SER A 193 23.33 43.68 8.38
C SER A 193 23.12 43.90 6.87
N ARG A 194 21.91 44.22 6.41
CA ARG A 194 21.54 44.39 4.98
C ARG A 194 21.95 43.20 4.08
N LYS A 195 21.87 41.97 4.59
CA LYS A 195 22.25 40.75 3.88
C LYS A 195 21.04 39.97 3.37
N GLU A 196 19.88 40.59 3.22
CA GLU A 196 18.61 39.97 2.80
C GLU A 196 18.75 39.30 1.44
N ASP A 197 19.41 39.91 0.49
CA ASP A 197 19.59 39.37 -0.87
C ASP A 197 20.45 38.10 -0.87
N ASN A 198 21.48 38.00 -0.03
CA ASN A 198 22.33 36.82 0.07
C ASN A 198 21.58 35.64 0.61
N TYR A 199 20.72 35.83 1.61
CA TYR A 199 19.90 34.78 2.18
C TYR A 199 18.77 34.37 1.23
N SER A 200 18.16 35.31 0.50
CA SER A 200 17.18 35.01 -0.53
C SER A 200 17.78 34.12 -1.64
N ASN A 201 18.98 34.46 -2.10
CA ASN A 201 19.69 33.67 -3.12
C ASN A 201 20.04 32.25 -2.61
N SER A 202 20.41 32.09 -1.35
CA SER A 202 20.68 30.78 -0.74
C SER A 202 19.41 29.93 -0.67
N LEU A 203 18.28 30.52 -0.28
CA LEU A 203 16.98 29.81 -0.28
C LEU A 203 16.54 29.43 -1.69
N ASP A 204 16.70 30.32 -2.67
CA ASP A 204 16.36 30.06 -4.07
C ASP A 204 17.18 28.89 -4.63
N GLU A 205 18.44 28.77 -4.25
CA GLU A 205 19.27 27.63 -4.64
C GLU A 205 18.74 26.32 -4.07
N ILE A 206 18.39 26.28 -2.78
CA ILE A 206 17.82 25.10 -2.12
C ILE A 206 16.46 24.72 -2.75
N VAL A 207 15.60 25.70 -3.00
CA VAL A 207 14.29 25.50 -3.68
C VAL A 207 14.47 24.94 -5.08
N ASN A 208 15.43 25.46 -5.85
CA ASN A 208 15.70 24.96 -7.20
C ASN A 208 16.23 23.51 -7.18
N GLN A 209 17.09 23.16 -6.24
CA GLN A 209 17.58 21.81 -6.06
C GLN A 209 16.44 20.87 -5.63
N GLN A 210 15.59 21.27 -4.67
CA GLN A 210 14.40 20.53 -4.26
C GLN A 210 13.44 20.30 -5.44
N LYS A 211 13.19 21.33 -6.25
CA LYS A 211 12.35 21.23 -7.45
C LYS A 211 12.89 20.22 -8.46
N CYS A 212 14.19 20.24 -8.73
CA CYS A 212 14.83 19.29 -9.65
C CYS A 212 14.70 17.85 -9.18
N ILE A 213 14.94 17.60 -7.88
CA ILE A 213 14.85 16.25 -7.29
C ILE A 213 13.40 15.82 -7.17
N GLY A 214 12.49 16.69 -6.74
CA GLY A 214 11.06 16.45 -6.69
C GLY A 214 10.48 16.10 -8.05
N PHE A 215 10.95 16.76 -9.11
CA PHE A 215 10.57 16.41 -10.48
C PHE A 215 11.03 14.99 -10.86
N LYS A 216 12.30 14.65 -10.60
CA LYS A 216 12.81 13.28 -10.86
C LYS A 216 12.03 12.23 -10.08
N PHE A 217 11.78 12.48 -8.79
CA PHE A 217 10.96 11.60 -7.95
C PHE A 217 9.56 11.40 -8.53
N SER A 218 8.88 12.49 -8.94
CA SER A 218 7.54 12.45 -9.52
C SER A 218 7.51 11.69 -10.85
N VAL A 219 8.52 11.85 -11.69
CA VAL A 219 8.65 11.12 -12.97
C VAL A 219 8.81 9.62 -12.70
N PHE A 220 9.72 9.20 -11.82
CA PHE A 220 9.91 7.79 -11.52
C PHE A 220 8.69 7.17 -10.84
N LYS A 221 8.03 7.90 -9.94
CA LYS A 221 6.76 7.48 -9.33
C LYS A 221 5.64 7.35 -10.36
N GLY A 222 5.55 8.29 -11.29
CA GLY A 222 4.60 8.26 -12.41
C GLY A 222 4.84 7.08 -13.34
N LEU A 223 6.09 6.82 -13.73
CA LEU A 223 6.47 5.66 -14.53
C LEU A 223 6.09 4.34 -13.84
N PHE A 224 6.37 4.23 -12.54
CA PHE A 224 5.99 3.06 -11.74
C PHE A 224 4.47 2.83 -11.78
N SER A 225 3.67 3.86 -11.51
CA SER A 225 2.20 3.78 -11.53
C SER A 225 1.66 3.44 -12.92
N THR A 226 2.16 4.10 -13.96
CA THR A 226 1.74 3.85 -15.35
C THR A 226 2.09 2.43 -15.81
N PHE A 227 3.27 1.95 -15.44
CA PHE A 227 3.69 0.60 -15.78
C PHE A 227 2.79 -0.45 -15.12
N SER A 228 2.45 -0.26 -13.86
CA SER A 228 1.53 -1.14 -13.13
C SER A 228 0.14 -1.18 -13.78
N SER A 229 -0.38 -0.03 -14.20
CA SER A 229 -1.66 0.03 -14.95
C SER A 229 -1.57 -0.70 -16.29
N ALA A 230 -0.46 -0.52 -17.03
CA ALA A 230 -0.26 -1.20 -18.32
C ALA A 230 -0.24 -2.74 -18.20
N VAL A 231 0.26 -3.28 -17.08
CA VAL A 231 0.22 -4.72 -16.80
C VAL A 231 -1.23 -5.22 -16.69
N THR A 232 -2.08 -4.47 -16.00
CA THR A 232 -3.51 -4.78 -15.86
C THR A 232 -4.21 -4.78 -17.22
N ASP A 233 -3.94 -3.78 -18.05
CA ASP A 233 -4.50 -3.67 -19.41
C ASP A 233 -4.01 -4.81 -20.31
N CYS A 234 -2.73 -5.19 -20.23
CA CYS A 234 -2.18 -6.32 -20.95
C CYS A 234 -2.86 -7.65 -20.57
N ASN A 235 -3.09 -7.87 -19.26
CA ASN A 235 -3.80 -9.05 -18.80
C ASN A 235 -5.23 -9.13 -19.37
N LEU A 236 -5.94 -8.01 -19.37
CA LEU A 236 -7.27 -7.92 -19.94
C LEU A 236 -7.26 -8.27 -21.45
N ILE A 237 -6.34 -7.65 -22.21
CA ILE A 237 -6.20 -7.88 -23.65
C ILE A 237 -5.90 -9.35 -23.94
N VAL A 238 -4.97 -9.98 -23.21
CA VAL A 238 -4.64 -11.40 -23.38
C VAL A 238 -5.83 -12.29 -23.08
N THR A 239 -6.60 -12.01 -22.04
CA THR A 239 -7.80 -12.77 -21.67
C THR A 239 -8.87 -12.67 -22.77
N ILE A 240 -9.12 -11.47 -23.31
CA ILE A 240 -10.07 -11.25 -24.42
C ILE A 240 -9.60 -11.99 -25.68
N PHE A 241 -8.33 -11.82 -26.05
CA PHE A 241 -7.76 -12.47 -27.22
C PHE A 241 -7.86 -13.99 -27.15
N TRP A 242 -7.54 -14.58 -26.00
CA TRP A 242 -7.65 -16.01 -25.73
C TRP A 242 -9.08 -16.53 -25.93
N TYR A 243 -10.06 -15.83 -25.33
CA TYR A 243 -11.46 -16.20 -25.48
C TYR A 243 -11.94 -16.14 -26.92
N MET A 244 -11.58 -15.11 -27.67
CA MET A 244 -11.98 -14.96 -29.07
C MET A 244 -11.36 -16.01 -29.99
N HIS A 245 -10.11 -16.38 -29.70
CA HIS A 245 -9.35 -17.29 -30.60
C HIS A 245 -9.62 -18.77 -30.30
N PHE A 246 -9.62 -19.16 -29.04
CA PHE A 246 -9.72 -20.58 -28.68
C PHE A 246 -11.14 -21.03 -28.33
N LYS A 247 -12.04 -20.15 -27.91
CA LYS A 247 -13.44 -20.43 -27.56
C LYS A 247 -13.62 -21.65 -26.63
N THR A 248 -12.65 -21.90 -25.77
CA THR A 248 -12.62 -23.08 -24.87
C THR A 248 -13.37 -22.85 -23.56
N LEU A 249 -13.66 -21.58 -23.23
CA LEU A 249 -14.24 -21.18 -21.97
C LEU A 249 -15.75 -20.97 -22.09
N SER A 250 -16.50 -21.30 -21.01
CA SER A 250 -17.88 -20.85 -20.86
C SER A 250 -17.93 -19.33 -20.65
N PRO A 251 -19.05 -18.65 -20.95
CA PRO A 251 -19.19 -17.21 -20.69
C PRO A 251 -18.91 -16.84 -19.24
N GLY A 252 -19.36 -17.67 -18.30
CA GLY A 252 -19.12 -17.46 -16.87
C GLY A 252 -17.64 -17.62 -16.49
N ALA A 253 -16.96 -18.63 -17.02
CA ALA A 253 -15.53 -18.80 -16.80
C ALA A 253 -14.72 -17.62 -17.37
N TYR A 254 -15.12 -17.08 -18.51
CA TYR A 254 -14.48 -15.91 -19.10
C TYR A 254 -14.59 -14.67 -18.20
N VAL A 255 -15.80 -14.38 -17.68
CA VAL A 255 -16.01 -13.27 -16.73
C VAL A 255 -15.19 -13.46 -15.46
N LEU A 256 -15.09 -14.70 -14.96
CA LEU A 256 -14.25 -15.03 -13.81
C LEU A 256 -12.77 -14.71 -14.08
N PHE A 257 -12.25 -15.12 -15.26
CA PHE A 257 -10.88 -14.83 -15.66
C PHE A 257 -10.61 -13.32 -15.72
N ILE A 258 -11.53 -12.53 -16.30
CA ILE A 258 -11.39 -11.05 -16.34
C ILE A 258 -11.33 -10.48 -14.92
N THR A 259 -12.26 -10.86 -14.05
CA THR A 259 -12.34 -10.32 -12.70
C THR A 259 -11.08 -10.66 -11.91
N TYR A 260 -10.67 -11.91 -11.93
CA TYR A 260 -9.51 -12.33 -11.13
C TYR A 260 -8.17 -11.93 -11.75
N SER A 261 -8.06 -11.75 -13.06
CA SER A 261 -6.85 -11.21 -13.67
C SER A 261 -6.63 -9.74 -13.29
N PHE A 262 -7.71 -8.98 -13.13
CA PHE A 262 -7.65 -7.61 -12.62
C PHE A 262 -7.15 -7.59 -11.17
N ASP A 263 -7.72 -8.43 -10.32
CA ASP A 263 -7.31 -8.53 -8.90
C ASP A 263 -5.85 -9.01 -8.76
N LEU A 264 -5.43 -10.04 -9.53
CA LEU A 264 -4.04 -10.51 -9.53
C LEU A 264 -3.05 -9.44 -9.99
N SER A 265 -3.43 -8.62 -10.97
CA SER A 265 -2.60 -7.51 -11.43
C SER A 265 -2.47 -6.43 -10.37
N SER A 266 -3.54 -6.17 -9.60
CA SER A 266 -3.50 -5.21 -8.50
C SER A 266 -2.56 -5.64 -7.37
N LEU A 267 -2.42 -6.96 -7.11
CA LEU A 267 -1.45 -7.49 -6.13
C LEU A 267 0.01 -7.22 -6.49
N ALA A 268 0.33 -7.07 -7.79
CA ALA A 268 1.68 -6.75 -8.24
C ALA A 268 2.08 -5.27 -8.03
N ILE A 269 1.11 -4.43 -7.66
CA ILE A 269 1.31 -2.99 -7.46
C ILE A 269 1.70 -2.68 -6.01
N TRP A 270 1.37 -3.56 -5.06
CA TRP A 270 1.68 -3.44 -3.63
C TRP A 270 3.07 -3.99 -3.30
#